data_fe55cd3d56061df9107dde02fb2d942d
#
_entry.id   fe55cd3d56061df9107dde02fb2d942d
#
_cell.length_a   1.000
_cell.length_b   1.000
_cell.length_c   1.000
_cell.angle_alpha   90.00
_cell.angle_beta   90.00
_cell.angle_gamma   90.00
#
_symmetry.space_group_name_H-M   'P 1'
#
loop_
_entity.id
_entity.type
_entity.pdbx_description
1 polymer ?
#
loop_
_entity_poly.entity_id
_entity_poly.type
_entity_poly.pdbx_seq_one_letter_code
_entity_poly.pdbx_strand_id
1 'polypeptide(L)'
;MKKLLLSAIAFASIAGLSACAETENSAPVADNGEVNLYSSRHYDTDLALYDDFTKQTGIKVNRIEADADALIERIRSEGEFSPADILITVDAGRLWRAEEAGVLAPVESAVLTERIPAHLRHPDGLWFGLSTRARIIIYNKAAGKPEGLATYADLANPAFKGDICMRSSSNIYNISLLSSIVAHKGADQAETWAKGVVANFKQAPQGNDTAMIEAVAAGQCRISLVNTYYLARFAGGDAAQKAIFDQIGVIFPDQDGAGTHVNISGAGVVKHAPNRENAVKFLEYLTSESAQRYFADGNNEYPAATGLKANSAVETLGSFKPDTLNAAEIGRNQAEAVKLFDRAGWN
;
A
#
# COMPACT_ATOMS: atom_id res chain seq x y z
N MET A 1 -89.50 -22.48 -30.94
CA MET A 1 -90.28 -21.59 -30.11
C MET A 1 -89.46 -21.05 -28.98
N LYS A 2 -89.23 -19.72 -29.01
CA LYS A 2 -89.11 -18.78 -27.87
C LYS A 2 -88.15 -19.13 -26.74
N LYS A 3 -87.30 -18.30 -26.21
CA LYS A 3 -87.39 -16.87 -25.92
C LYS A 3 -85.94 -16.30 -25.67
N LEU A 4 -85.70 -15.07 -26.12
CA LEU A 4 -84.64 -14.21 -25.70
C LEU A 4 -84.68 -13.89 -24.20
N LEU A 5 -83.55 -13.81 -23.55
CA LEU A 5 -83.35 -12.98 -22.34
C LEU A 5 -82.00 -12.27 -22.42
N LEU A 6 -82.10 -10.93 -22.52
CA LEU A 6 -81.01 -10.01 -22.34
C LEU A 6 -80.56 -10.00 -20.88
N SER A 7 -79.27 -10.03 -20.65
CA SER A 7 -78.66 -9.62 -19.37
C SER A 7 -77.58 -8.66 -19.62
N ALA A 8 -77.73 -7.47 -19.02
CA ALA A 8 -76.82 -6.35 -19.05
C ALA A 8 -75.55 -6.68 -18.26
N ILE A 9 -74.40 -6.46 -18.87
CA ILE A 9 -73.10 -6.51 -18.21
C ILE A 9 -72.67 -5.09 -17.89
N ALA A 10 -72.54 -4.83 -16.59
CA ALA A 10 -72.02 -3.59 -16.05
C ALA A 10 -70.48 -3.56 -16.26
N PHE A 11 -69.99 -2.50 -16.92
CA PHE A 11 -68.57 -2.19 -17.02
C PHE A 11 -68.08 -1.59 -15.69
N ALA A 12 -67.23 -2.33 -14.98
CA ALA A 12 -66.46 -1.82 -13.86
C ALA A 12 -65.11 -1.30 -14.40
N SER A 13 -64.91 0.02 -14.38
CA SER A 13 -63.66 0.67 -14.73
C SER A 13 -62.63 0.44 -13.61
N ILE A 14 -61.61 -0.34 -13.88
CA ILE A 14 -60.45 -0.48 -13.01
C ILE A 14 -59.44 0.57 -13.48
N ALA A 15 -59.26 1.63 -12.67
CA ALA A 15 -58.17 2.59 -12.82
C ALA A 15 -56.86 1.91 -12.42
N GLY A 16 -56.05 1.52 -13.41
CA GLY A 16 -54.72 1.03 -13.19
C GLY A 16 -53.80 2.19 -12.81
N LEU A 17 -53.29 2.19 -11.59
CA LEU A 17 -52.11 3.01 -11.23
C LEU A 17 -50.88 2.44 -11.95
N SER A 18 -50.48 3.12 -13.04
CA SER A 18 -49.12 2.91 -13.61
C SER A 18 -48.11 3.52 -12.64
N ALA A 19 -47.46 2.68 -11.87
CA ALA A 19 -46.21 3.05 -11.21
C ALA A 19 -45.14 3.23 -12.31
N CYS A 20 -44.78 4.47 -12.62
CA CYS A 20 -43.56 4.76 -13.38
C CYS A 20 -42.38 4.29 -12.52
N ALA A 21 -41.83 3.14 -12.85
CA ALA A 21 -40.46 2.81 -12.45
C ALA A 21 -39.56 3.75 -13.27
N GLU A 22 -38.97 4.74 -12.63
CA GLU A 22 -37.84 5.49 -13.18
C GLU A 22 -36.68 4.50 -13.36
N THR A 23 -36.57 3.94 -14.55
CA THR A 23 -35.31 3.37 -15.01
C THR A 23 -34.34 4.54 -15.14
N GLU A 24 -33.38 4.63 -14.25
CA GLU A 24 -32.20 5.47 -14.45
C GLU A 24 -31.55 5.08 -15.78
N ASN A 25 -31.89 5.83 -16.79
CA ASN A 25 -31.33 5.72 -18.13
C ASN A 25 -29.95 6.43 -18.06
N SER A 26 -28.96 5.78 -17.44
CA SER A 26 -27.57 6.25 -17.54
C SER A 26 -27.19 6.18 -19.02
N ALA A 27 -26.97 7.34 -19.63
CA ALA A 27 -26.44 7.42 -20.99
C ALA A 27 -25.18 6.52 -21.07
N PRO A 28 -24.96 5.81 -22.17
CA PRO A 28 -23.76 5.01 -22.33
C PRO A 28 -22.54 5.92 -22.17
N VAL A 29 -21.61 5.53 -21.28
CA VAL A 29 -20.36 6.25 -21.07
C VAL A 29 -19.60 6.21 -22.41
N ALA A 30 -19.18 7.37 -22.91
CA ALA A 30 -18.43 7.46 -24.17
C ALA A 30 -17.17 6.60 -24.07
N ASP A 31 -16.83 5.88 -25.13
CA ASP A 31 -15.57 5.16 -25.24
C ASP A 31 -14.43 6.19 -25.47
N ASN A 32 -13.69 6.48 -24.43
CA ASN A 32 -12.57 7.43 -24.43
C ASN A 32 -11.20 6.73 -24.52
N GLY A 33 -11.17 5.49 -24.99
CA GLY A 33 -9.96 4.69 -25.15
C GLY A 33 -9.61 3.89 -23.90
N GLU A 34 -8.33 3.56 -23.75
CA GLU A 34 -7.86 2.65 -22.72
C GLU A 34 -6.60 3.16 -22.01
N VAL A 35 -6.28 2.51 -20.88
CA VAL A 35 -4.99 2.59 -20.20
C VAL A 35 -4.54 1.17 -19.83
N ASN A 36 -3.29 0.82 -20.16
CA ASN A 36 -2.71 -0.48 -19.90
C ASN A 36 -1.86 -0.43 -18.63
N LEU A 37 -2.38 -1.05 -17.58
CA LEU A 37 -1.79 -1.06 -16.25
C LEU A 37 -0.98 -2.32 -16.01
N TYR A 38 0.32 -2.16 -15.72
CA TYR A 38 1.18 -3.21 -15.18
C TYR A 38 1.29 -3.03 -13.67
N SER A 39 0.77 -3.99 -12.89
CA SER A 39 0.63 -3.86 -11.44
C SER A 39 1.27 -5.01 -10.69
N SER A 40 2.13 -4.69 -9.73
CA SER A 40 2.57 -5.65 -8.72
C SER A 40 1.68 -5.63 -7.46
N ARG A 41 0.61 -4.86 -7.47
CA ARG A 41 -0.47 -4.95 -6.49
C ARG A 41 -1.47 -6.00 -6.97
N HIS A 42 -1.86 -6.90 -6.10
CA HIS A 42 -2.73 -8.03 -6.40
C HIS A 42 -3.90 -8.10 -5.40
N TYR A 43 -4.48 -6.92 -5.09
CA TYR A 43 -5.61 -6.84 -4.19
C TYR A 43 -6.91 -6.81 -4.99
N ASP A 44 -7.86 -7.70 -4.67
CA ASP A 44 -9.18 -7.73 -5.31
C ASP A 44 -9.94 -6.40 -5.14
N THR A 45 -9.67 -5.70 -4.05
CA THR A 45 -10.23 -4.37 -3.76
C THR A 45 -9.83 -3.32 -4.77
N ASP A 46 -8.66 -3.47 -5.44
CA ASP A 46 -8.22 -2.55 -6.48
C ASP A 46 -9.08 -2.66 -7.76
N LEU A 47 -9.83 -3.75 -7.96
CA LEU A 47 -10.75 -3.89 -9.11
C LEU A 47 -11.86 -2.84 -9.09
N ALA A 48 -12.48 -2.62 -7.94
CA ALA A 48 -13.52 -1.61 -7.78
C ALA A 48 -13.00 -0.20 -8.06
N LEU A 49 -11.74 0.08 -7.71
CA LEU A 49 -11.04 1.34 -8.03
C LEU A 49 -10.92 1.55 -9.55
N TYR A 50 -10.54 0.51 -10.30
CA TYR A 50 -10.40 0.61 -11.76
C TYR A 50 -11.75 0.73 -12.45
N ASP A 51 -12.78 0.04 -11.96
CA ASP A 51 -14.15 0.14 -12.45
C ASP A 51 -14.73 1.55 -12.21
N ASP A 52 -14.43 2.17 -11.06
CA ASP A 52 -14.85 3.53 -10.74
C ASP A 52 -14.23 4.54 -11.70
N PHE A 53 -12.93 4.43 -11.98
CA PHE A 53 -12.27 5.25 -12.99
C PHE A 53 -12.93 5.12 -14.37
N THR A 54 -13.19 3.89 -14.80
CA THR A 54 -13.84 3.64 -16.10
C THR A 54 -15.24 4.23 -16.16
N LYS A 55 -16.03 4.13 -15.09
CA LYS A 55 -17.36 4.75 -15.01
C LYS A 55 -17.32 6.26 -15.08
N GLN A 56 -16.33 6.88 -14.43
CA GLN A 56 -16.22 8.36 -14.42
C GLN A 56 -15.70 8.93 -15.74
N THR A 57 -14.84 8.20 -16.45
CA THR A 57 -14.07 8.76 -17.57
C THR A 57 -14.39 8.14 -18.93
N GLY A 58 -14.96 6.94 -18.97
CA GLY A 58 -15.09 6.14 -20.18
C GLY A 58 -13.77 5.49 -20.63
N ILE A 59 -12.67 5.67 -19.91
CA ILE A 59 -11.38 5.06 -20.24
C ILE A 59 -11.33 3.68 -19.61
N LYS A 60 -11.10 2.65 -20.43
CA LYS A 60 -11.00 1.27 -19.97
C LYS A 60 -9.65 1.00 -19.33
N VAL A 61 -9.61 0.32 -18.18
CA VAL A 61 -8.36 -0.15 -17.56
C VAL A 61 -8.11 -1.61 -17.93
N ASN A 62 -7.04 -1.86 -18.68
CA ASN A 62 -6.56 -3.20 -18.97
C ASN A 62 -5.41 -3.51 -17.99
N ARG A 63 -5.51 -4.59 -17.22
CA ARG A 63 -4.56 -4.91 -16.17
C ARG A 63 -3.77 -6.18 -16.44
N ILE A 64 -2.45 -6.11 -16.20
CA ILE A 64 -1.55 -7.26 -16.09
C ILE A 64 -0.94 -7.23 -14.69
N GLU A 65 -1.02 -8.36 -14.00
CA GLU A 65 -0.44 -8.55 -12.67
C GLU A 65 0.71 -9.54 -12.72
N ALA A 66 1.83 -9.15 -12.13
CA ALA A 66 2.98 -10.01 -11.90
C ALA A 66 3.90 -9.43 -10.80
N ASP A 67 4.97 -10.14 -10.48
CA ASP A 67 6.03 -9.60 -9.63
C ASP A 67 6.64 -8.33 -10.23
N ALA A 68 7.01 -7.36 -9.38
CA ALA A 68 7.49 -6.05 -9.82
C ALA A 68 8.74 -6.14 -10.70
N ASP A 69 9.71 -6.99 -10.31
CA ASP A 69 10.94 -7.12 -11.08
C ASP A 69 10.67 -7.76 -12.44
N ALA A 70 9.72 -8.70 -12.52
CA ALA A 70 9.28 -9.29 -13.79
C ALA A 70 8.57 -8.27 -14.70
N LEU A 71 7.74 -7.39 -14.13
CA LEU A 71 7.07 -6.31 -14.89
C LEU A 71 8.08 -5.28 -15.41
N ILE A 72 9.03 -4.86 -14.57
CA ILE A 72 10.09 -3.91 -14.97
C ILE A 72 10.93 -4.50 -16.11
N GLU A 73 11.35 -5.75 -15.98
CA GLU A 73 12.12 -6.44 -17.02
C GLU A 73 11.33 -6.61 -18.31
N ARG A 74 10.03 -6.90 -18.20
CA ARG A 74 9.14 -7.00 -19.36
C ARG A 74 9.04 -5.68 -20.10
N ILE A 75 8.76 -4.55 -19.39
CA ILE A 75 8.70 -3.22 -20.00
C ILE A 75 10.05 -2.88 -20.67
N ARG A 76 11.16 -3.18 -19.99
CA ARG A 76 12.51 -2.94 -20.51
C ARG A 76 12.79 -3.74 -21.81
N SER A 77 12.39 -5.01 -21.83
CA SER A 77 12.59 -5.90 -22.98
C SER A 77 11.69 -5.55 -24.17
N GLU A 78 10.45 -5.14 -23.91
CA GLU A 78 9.51 -4.69 -24.93
C GLU A 78 9.93 -3.32 -25.53
N GLY A 79 10.64 -2.49 -24.76
CA GLY A 79 11.17 -1.20 -25.18
C GLY A 79 10.09 -0.25 -25.71
N GLU A 80 10.29 0.30 -26.91
CA GLU A 80 9.33 1.21 -27.56
C GLU A 80 8.03 0.54 -28.00
N PHE A 81 8.00 -0.80 -28.04
CA PHE A 81 6.80 -1.59 -28.39
C PHE A 81 6.02 -2.04 -27.16
N SER A 82 6.42 -1.65 -25.97
CA SER A 82 5.67 -1.99 -24.76
C SER A 82 4.26 -1.42 -24.82
N PRO A 83 3.22 -2.25 -24.59
CA PRO A 83 1.87 -1.75 -24.49
C PRO A 83 1.58 -1.09 -23.13
N ALA A 84 2.49 -1.17 -22.16
CA ALA A 84 2.30 -0.64 -20.83
C ALA A 84 2.22 0.90 -20.83
N ASP A 85 1.21 1.44 -20.15
CA ASP A 85 1.05 2.89 -19.95
C ASP A 85 1.46 3.30 -18.53
N ILE A 86 1.12 2.49 -17.53
CA ILE A 86 1.38 2.73 -16.11
C ILE A 86 2.04 1.50 -15.50
N LEU A 87 3.05 1.75 -14.67
CA LEU A 87 3.59 0.76 -13.74
C LEU A 87 3.20 1.15 -12.31
N ILE A 88 2.50 0.25 -11.58
CA ILE A 88 2.23 0.38 -10.15
C ILE A 88 3.05 -0.66 -9.40
N THR A 89 3.80 -0.23 -8.39
CA THR A 89 4.54 -1.12 -7.50
C THR A 89 4.29 -0.83 -6.02
N VAL A 90 4.65 -1.80 -5.19
CA VAL A 90 4.67 -1.68 -3.73
C VAL A 90 6.11 -1.54 -3.29
N ASP A 91 6.40 -0.53 -2.47
CA ASP A 91 7.72 -0.19 -1.95
C ASP A 91 8.54 0.77 -2.84
N ALA A 92 9.10 1.79 -2.19
CA ALA A 92 9.93 2.82 -2.84
C ALA A 92 11.15 2.22 -3.55
N GLY A 93 11.70 1.13 -3.04
CA GLY A 93 12.83 0.47 -3.65
C GLY A 93 12.53 -0.15 -5.01
N ARG A 94 11.32 -0.61 -5.24
CA ARG A 94 10.89 -1.11 -6.55
C ARG A 94 10.63 0.01 -7.54
N LEU A 95 10.10 1.15 -7.08
CA LEU A 95 10.00 2.36 -7.91
C LEU A 95 11.38 2.84 -8.36
N TRP A 96 12.34 2.85 -7.46
CA TRP A 96 13.74 3.17 -7.79
C TRP A 96 14.35 2.19 -8.80
N ARG A 97 14.07 0.88 -8.70
CA ARG A 97 14.51 -0.08 -9.72
C ARG A 97 13.93 0.21 -11.10
N ALA A 98 12.65 0.63 -11.17
CA ALA A 98 12.03 1.05 -12.43
C ALA A 98 12.67 2.32 -12.99
N GLU A 99 13.06 3.27 -12.13
CA GLU A 99 13.81 4.47 -12.46
C GLU A 99 15.19 4.10 -13.02
N GLU A 100 15.98 3.27 -12.31
CA GLU A 100 17.31 2.80 -12.76
C GLU A 100 17.25 2.02 -14.07
N ALA A 101 16.18 1.25 -14.29
CA ALA A 101 15.95 0.55 -15.54
C ALA A 101 15.57 1.49 -16.71
N GLY A 102 15.34 2.79 -16.43
CA GLY A 102 14.98 3.78 -17.43
C GLY A 102 13.62 3.55 -18.10
N VAL A 103 12.69 2.84 -17.40
CA VAL A 103 11.39 2.47 -17.97
C VAL A 103 10.28 3.50 -17.67
N LEU A 104 10.55 4.53 -16.86
CA LEU A 104 9.60 5.58 -16.51
C LEU A 104 9.90 6.88 -17.25
N ALA A 105 8.86 7.70 -17.43
CA ALA A 105 8.95 9.04 -17.99
C ALA A 105 8.43 10.10 -17.00
N PRO A 106 9.05 11.29 -16.96
CA PRO A 106 8.59 12.34 -16.07
C PRO A 106 7.17 12.81 -16.45
N VAL A 107 6.37 13.11 -15.44
CA VAL A 107 5.03 13.69 -15.57
C VAL A 107 5.01 15.05 -14.88
N GLU A 108 4.63 16.08 -15.63
CA GLU A 108 4.32 17.39 -15.10
C GLU A 108 2.81 17.51 -14.92
N SER A 109 2.34 17.56 -13.68
CA SER A 109 0.95 17.74 -13.31
C SER A 109 0.83 18.59 -12.06
N ALA A 110 0.12 19.70 -12.18
CA ALA A 110 -0.19 20.55 -11.03
C ALA A 110 -1.06 19.80 -10.00
N VAL A 111 -1.98 18.95 -10.47
CA VAL A 111 -2.85 18.12 -9.62
C VAL A 111 -2.04 17.17 -8.75
N LEU A 112 -1.10 16.44 -9.35
CA LEU A 112 -0.24 15.49 -8.62
C LEU A 112 0.70 16.22 -7.64
N THR A 113 1.23 17.38 -8.06
CA THR A 113 2.15 18.17 -7.25
C THR A 113 1.45 18.80 -6.04
N GLU A 114 0.19 19.21 -6.18
CA GLU A 114 -0.62 19.77 -5.10
C GLU A 114 -1.04 18.68 -4.10
N ARG A 115 -1.47 17.51 -4.61
CA ARG A 115 -2.04 16.44 -3.77
C ARG A 115 -0.99 15.61 -3.06
N ILE A 116 0.14 15.31 -3.68
CA ILE A 116 1.15 14.42 -3.13
C ILE A 116 2.33 15.20 -2.56
N PRO A 117 2.62 15.06 -1.25
CA PRO A 117 3.76 15.72 -0.61
C PRO A 117 5.08 15.41 -1.30
N ALA A 118 5.99 16.38 -1.30
CA ALA A 118 7.28 16.28 -2.00
C ALA A 118 8.12 15.05 -1.58
N HIS A 119 8.02 14.61 -0.32
CA HIS A 119 8.76 13.44 0.16
C HIS A 119 8.14 12.10 -0.27
N LEU A 120 6.91 12.10 -0.80
CA LEU A 120 6.21 10.92 -1.31
C LEU A 120 6.19 10.84 -2.84
N ARG A 121 6.95 11.68 -3.54
CA ARG A 121 7.04 11.68 -4.99
C ARG A 121 8.48 11.89 -5.46
N HIS A 122 8.76 11.42 -6.68
CA HIS A 122 10.05 11.66 -7.29
C HIS A 122 10.27 13.15 -7.55
N PRO A 123 11.45 13.71 -7.27
CA PRO A 123 11.74 15.13 -7.51
C PRO A 123 11.47 15.57 -8.96
N ASP A 124 11.80 14.72 -9.93
CA ASP A 124 11.62 14.99 -11.37
C ASP A 124 10.32 14.35 -11.93
N GLY A 125 9.38 13.95 -11.08
CA GLY A 125 8.06 13.47 -11.52
C GLY A 125 8.04 12.08 -12.17
N LEU A 126 9.05 11.22 -11.96
CA LEU A 126 9.06 9.87 -12.54
C LEU A 126 8.02 8.94 -11.90
N TRP A 127 7.69 9.15 -10.64
CA TRP A 127 6.69 8.38 -9.90
C TRP A 127 6.07 9.20 -8.77
N PHE A 128 4.88 8.77 -8.32
CA PHE A 128 4.09 9.39 -7.27
C PHE A 128 3.58 8.32 -6.30
N GLY A 129 3.65 8.61 -5.00
CA GLY A 129 3.06 7.79 -3.96
C GLY A 129 1.54 7.81 -4.06
N LEU A 130 0.92 6.65 -3.91
CA LEU A 130 -0.53 6.47 -3.96
C LEU A 130 -1.10 6.12 -2.58
N SER A 131 -0.36 5.38 -1.80
CA SER A 131 -0.68 5.05 -0.42
C SER A 131 0.60 4.92 0.40
N THR A 132 0.47 5.02 1.73
CA THR A 132 1.60 4.88 2.64
C THR A 132 1.35 3.82 3.71
N ARG A 133 2.43 3.30 4.30
CA ARG A 133 2.43 2.43 5.48
C ARG A 133 3.60 2.76 6.38
N ALA A 134 3.43 2.60 7.69
CA ALA A 134 4.51 2.73 8.64
C ALA A 134 5.06 1.35 9.04
N ARG A 135 6.36 1.28 9.36
CA ARG A 135 7.02 0.12 9.91
C ARG A 135 7.05 0.25 11.43
N ILE A 136 6.17 -0.45 12.14
CA ILE A 136 5.98 -0.32 13.59
C ILE A 136 6.66 -1.45 14.34
N ILE A 137 7.03 -1.18 15.59
CA ILE A 137 7.41 -2.19 16.55
C ILE A 137 6.13 -2.70 17.22
N ILE A 138 5.99 -4.01 17.27
CA ILE A 138 4.93 -4.68 18.03
C ILE A 138 5.53 -5.46 19.20
N TYR A 139 4.78 -5.58 20.30
CA TYR A 139 5.19 -6.34 21.46
C TYR A 139 4.02 -7.12 22.08
N ASN A 140 4.33 -8.21 22.79
CA ASN A 140 3.33 -8.97 23.53
C ASN A 140 2.89 -8.21 24.78
N LYS A 141 1.62 -7.85 24.89
CA LYS A 141 1.07 -7.09 26.02
C LYS A 141 1.17 -7.85 27.36
N ALA A 142 1.03 -9.18 27.33
CA ALA A 142 1.13 -9.98 28.58
C ALA A 142 2.54 -9.96 29.17
N ALA A 143 3.57 -9.80 28.32
CA ALA A 143 4.95 -9.63 28.77
C ALA A 143 5.28 -8.18 29.21
N GLY A 144 4.32 -7.27 29.11
CA GLY A 144 4.49 -5.84 29.39
C GLY A 144 5.23 -5.07 28.29
N LYS A 145 5.00 -3.75 28.24
CA LYS A 145 5.73 -2.87 27.33
C LYS A 145 7.23 -2.94 27.63
N PRO A 146 8.09 -3.21 26.61
CA PRO A 146 9.54 -3.25 26.83
C PRO A 146 10.06 -1.87 27.29
N GLU A 147 10.73 -1.85 28.43
CA GLU A 147 11.35 -0.63 28.95
C GLU A 147 12.54 -0.23 28.07
N GLY A 148 12.68 1.07 27.79
CA GLY A 148 13.75 1.60 26.96
C GLY A 148 13.59 1.31 25.45
N LEU A 149 12.43 0.83 24.99
CA LEU A 149 12.16 0.61 23.58
C LEU A 149 11.25 1.72 23.04
N ALA A 150 11.84 2.71 22.36
CA ALA A 150 11.15 3.86 21.78
C ALA A 150 11.62 4.18 20.35
N THR A 151 12.77 3.69 19.94
CA THR A 151 13.38 3.97 18.63
C THR A 151 13.76 2.68 17.91
N TYR A 152 14.03 2.75 16.59
CA TYR A 152 14.62 1.62 15.88
C TYR A 152 16.00 1.27 16.44
N ALA A 153 16.77 2.28 16.88
CA ALA A 153 18.10 2.06 17.46
C ALA A 153 18.06 1.18 18.69
N ASP A 154 17.01 1.28 19.50
CA ASP A 154 16.87 0.50 20.73
C ASP A 154 16.74 -1.01 20.48
N LEU A 155 16.26 -1.43 19.30
CA LEU A 155 16.20 -2.86 18.94
C LEU A 155 17.58 -3.55 18.96
N ALA A 156 18.67 -2.79 18.83
CA ALA A 156 20.04 -3.30 18.93
C ALA A 156 20.56 -3.37 20.37
N ASN A 157 19.77 -2.91 21.36
CA ASN A 157 20.19 -2.96 22.76
C ASN A 157 20.27 -4.42 23.25
N PRO A 158 21.40 -4.88 23.86
CA PRO A 158 21.55 -6.22 24.38
C PRO A 158 20.52 -6.63 25.45
N ALA A 159 19.81 -5.68 26.06
CA ALA A 159 18.69 -5.95 26.97
C ALA A 159 17.55 -6.74 26.32
N PHE A 160 17.43 -6.73 24.98
CA PHE A 160 16.43 -7.47 24.22
C PHE A 160 16.94 -8.80 23.64
N LYS A 161 18.06 -9.30 24.15
CA LYS A 161 18.63 -10.59 23.68
C LYS A 161 17.66 -11.75 23.84
N GLY A 162 17.32 -12.40 22.73
CA GLY A 162 16.38 -13.50 22.69
C GLY A 162 14.90 -13.10 22.72
N ASP A 163 14.58 -11.83 22.55
CA ASP A 163 13.21 -11.31 22.55
C ASP A 163 12.65 -11.08 21.13
N ILE A 164 13.52 -10.93 20.13
CA ILE A 164 13.15 -10.42 18.82
C ILE A 164 12.97 -11.54 17.79
N CYS A 165 11.83 -11.56 17.11
CA CYS A 165 11.62 -12.32 15.88
C CYS A 165 11.46 -11.40 14.69
N MET A 166 12.06 -11.76 13.57
CA MET A 166 12.08 -10.95 12.36
C MET A 166 11.90 -11.81 11.12
N ARG A 167 11.50 -11.16 10.05
CA ARG A 167 11.55 -11.70 8.70
C ARG A 167 12.97 -11.70 8.17
N SER A 168 13.20 -12.49 7.10
CA SER A 168 14.47 -12.52 6.36
C SER A 168 14.87 -11.11 5.86
N SER A 169 16.17 -10.90 5.75
CA SER A 169 16.80 -9.73 5.11
C SER A 169 16.43 -9.57 3.63
N SER A 170 16.09 -10.66 2.94
CA SER A 170 15.63 -10.62 1.54
C SER A 170 14.29 -9.92 1.36
N ASN A 171 13.56 -9.68 2.46
CA ASN A 171 12.29 -9.00 2.38
C ASN A 171 12.46 -7.50 2.13
N ILE A 172 11.78 -6.99 1.10
CA ILE A 172 11.89 -5.60 0.66
C ILE A 172 11.60 -4.59 1.77
N TYR A 173 10.68 -4.87 2.72
CA TYR A 173 10.35 -3.94 3.81
C TYR A 173 11.49 -3.77 4.82
N ASN A 174 12.24 -4.85 5.09
CA ASN A 174 13.43 -4.80 5.93
C ASN A 174 14.56 -4.05 5.20
N ILE A 175 14.74 -4.32 3.90
CA ILE A 175 15.72 -3.60 3.07
C ILE A 175 15.41 -2.11 3.09
N SER A 176 14.16 -1.70 2.88
CA SER A 176 13.74 -0.30 2.87
C SER A 176 13.91 0.38 4.24
N LEU A 177 13.64 -0.32 5.35
CA LEU A 177 13.92 0.21 6.67
C LEU A 177 15.43 0.44 6.88
N LEU A 178 16.27 -0.55 6.55
CA LEU A 178 17.72 -0.39 6.67
C LEU A 178 18.22 0.71 5.74
N SER A 179 17.66 0.84 4.53
CA SER A 179 17.96 1.94 3.59
C SER A 179 17.67 3.31 4.20
N SER A 180 16.54 3.45 4.92
CA SER A 180 16.24 4.72 5.60
C SER A 180 17.21 4.99 6.76
N ILE A 181 17.64 3.96 7.49
CA ILE A 181 18.66 4.09 8.53
C ILE A 181 20.02 4.51 7.92
N VAL A 182 20.38 3.95 6.76
CA VAL A 182 21.59 4.37 6.02
C VAL A 182 21.49 5.85 5.64
N ALA A 183 20.34 6.29 5.11
CA ALA A 183 20.14 7.70 4.72
C ALA A 183 20.25 8.66 5.92
N HIS A 184 19.73 8.28 7.09
CA HIS A 184 19.76 9.12 8.29
C HIS A 184 21.08 9.07 9.06
N LYS A 185 21.78 7.92 9.09
CA LYS A 185 22.89 7.66 10.01
C LYS A 185 24.19 7.27 9.34
N GLY A 186 24.15 6.95 8.05
CA GLY A 186 25.30 6.40 7.31
C GLY A 186 25.46 4.89 7.48
N ALA A 187 26.25 4.31 6.58
CA ALA A 187 26.42 2.86 6.46
C ALA A 187 26.99 2.20 7.72
N ASP A 188 28.00 2.79 8.36
CA ASP A 188 28.68 2.21 9.53
C ASP A 188 27.73 2.06 10.74
N GLN A 189 26.89 3.07 11.00
CA GLN A 189 25.92 3.02 12.08
C GLN A 189 24.78 2.06 11.75
N ALA A 190 24.35 2.01 10.49
CA ALA A 190 23.35 1.07 10.01
C ALA A 190 23.84 -0.40 10.11
N GLU A 191 25.11 -0.67 9.80
CA GLU A 191 25.71 -1.99 9.99
C GLU A 191 25.78 -2.40 11.48
N THR A 192 26.21 -1.46 12.31
CA THR A 192 26.27 -1.66 13.77
C THR A 192 24.89 -1.98 14.33
N TRP A 193 23.85 -1.24 13.89
CA TRP A 193 22.47 -1.51 14.24
C TRP A 193 22.02 -2.90 13.80
N ALA A 194 22.25 -3.26 12.54
CA ALA A 194 21.84 -4.56 12.00
C ALA A 194 22.49 -5.73 12.77
N LYS A 195 23.79 -5.63 13.09
CA LYS A 195 24.51 -6.62 13.92
C LYS A 195 23.93 -6.73 15.32
N GLY A 196 23.58 -5.61 15.95
CA GLY A 196 22.96 -5.57 17.27
C GLY A 196 21.58 -6.24 17.28
N VAL A 197 20.76 -5.96 16.24
CA VAL A 197 19.44 -6.58 16.10
C VAL A 197 19.56 -8.09 15.89
N VAL A 198 20.49 -8.54 15.04
CA VAL A 198 20.77 -9.98 14.81
C VAL A 198 21.19 -10.67 16.11
N ALA A 199 22.02 -10.03 16.93
CA ALA A 199 22.44 -10.58 18.23
C ALA A 199 21.29 -10.77 19.22
N ASN A 200 20.15 -10.06 18.98
CA ASN A 200 18.95 -10.11 19.81
C ASN A 200 17.88 -11.07 19.27
N PHE A 201 18.12 -11.73 18.15
CA PHE A 201 17.16 -12.69 17.59
C PHE A 201 16.93 -13.87 18.53
N LYS A 202 15.67 -14.24 18.69
CA LYS A 202 15.25 -15.44 19.40
C LYS A 202 15.45 -16.69 18.56
N GLN A 203 15.25 -16.56 17.26
CA GLN A 203 15.34 -17.63 16.28
C GLN A 203 15.78 -17.08 14.93
N ALA A 204 16.17 -17.94 14.01
CA ALA A 204 16.48 -17.54 12.64
C ALA A 204 15.29 -16.81 12.01
N PRO A 205 15.55 -15.74 11.22
CA PRO A 205 14.53 -15.00 10.52
C PRO A 205 13.66 -15.88 9.63
N GLN A 206 12.34 -15.71 9.68
CA GLN A 206 11.39 -16.52 8.91
C GLN A 206 10.02 -15.87 8.76
N GLY A 207 9.16 -16.48 7.96
CA GLY A 207 7.76 -16.09 7.84
C GLY A 207 7.53 -14.73 7.16
N ASN A 208 6.38 -14.15 7.48
CA ASN A 208 5.93 -12.84 6.98
C ASN A 208 5.36 -12.01 8.13
N ASP A 209 4.91 -10.77 7.87
CA ASP A 209 4.40 -9.88 8.92
C ASP A 209 3.20 -10.49 9.68
N THR A 210 2.32 -11.23 8.99
CA THR A 210 1.20 -11.95 9.62
C THR A 210 1.72 -12.99 10.63
N ALA A 211 2.67 -13.83 10.21
CA ALA A 211 3.29 -14.82 11.10
C ALA A 211 4.02 -14.18 12.29
N MET A 212 4.62 -12.98 12.09
CA MET A 212 5.25 -12.25 13.19
C MET A 212 4.22 -11.73 14.20
N ILE A 213 3.06 -11.22 13.74
CA ILE A 213 1.96 -10.79 14.60
C ILE A 213 1.47 -11.98 15.45
N GLU A 214 1.21 -13.11 14.80
CA GLU A 214 0.75 -14.34 15.46
C GLU A 214 1.78 -14.87 16.48
N ALA A 215 3.07 -14.89 16.12
CA ALA A 215 4.15 -15.33 17.00
C ALA A 215 4.29 -14.43 18.25
N VAL A 216 4.16 -13.12 18.08
CA VAL A 216 4.20 -12.17 19.19
C VAL A 216 2.94 -12.32 20.07
N ALA A 217 1.75 -12.44 19.49
CA ALA A 217 0.52 -12.67 20.25
C ALA A 217 0.57 -13.95 21.08
N ALA A 218 1.10 -15.04 20.51
CA ALA A 218 1.27 -16.33 21.18
C ALA A 218 2.42 -16.34 22.23
N GLY A 219 3.17 -15.24 22.38
CA GLY A 219 4.30 -15.17 23.30
C GLY A 219 5.53 -16.00 22.84
N GLN A 220 5.56 -16.45 21.60
CA GLN A 220 6.73 -17.11 21.01
C GLN A 220 7.90 -16.14 20.89
N CYS A 221 7.61 -14.86 20.64
CA CYS A 221 8.54 -13.76 20.64
C CYS A 221 7.93 -12.59 21.43
N ARG A 222 8.78 -11.79 22.06
CA ARG A 222 8.30 -10.60 22.78
C ARG A 222 8.12 -9.39 21.86
N ILE A 223 8.98 -9.26 20.85
CA ILE A 223 9.09 -8.07 20.00
C ILE A 223 9.21 -8.49 18.52
N SER A 224 8.59 -7.73 17.62
CA SER A 224 8.83 -7.80 16.18
C SER A 224 8.60 -6.46 15.48
N LEU A 225 8.96 -6.39 14.19
CA LEU A 225 8.65 -5.28 13.28
C LEU A 225 7.66 -5.74 12.22
N VAL A 226 6.58 -4.96 12.03
CA VAL A 226 5.55 -5.23 11.02
C VAL A 226 5.07 -3.94 10.37
N ASN A 227 4.49 -4.03 9.18
CA ASN A 227 3.82 -2.90 8.58
C ASN A 227 2.41 -2.73 9.17
N THR A 228 1.99 -1.48 9.35
CA THR A 228 0.72 -1.09 9.97
C THR A 228 -0.49 -1.81 9.39
N TYR A 229 -0.59 -1.91 8.06
CA TYR A 229 -1.75 -2.51 7.40
C TYR A 229 -1.94 -4.01 7.71
N TYR A 230 -0.87 -4.75 8.03
CA TYR A 230 -1.02 -6.15 8.47
C TYR A 230 -1.70 -6.20 9.83
N LEU A 231 -1.27 -5.38 10.79
CA LEU A 231 -1.87 -5.36 12.11
C LEU A 231 -3.31 -4.81 12.08
N ALA A 232 -3.57 -3.80 11.25
CA ALA A 232 -4.89 -3.25 11.05
C ALA A 232 -5.92 -4.28 10.50
N ARG A 233 -5.46 -5.25 9.68
CA ARG A 233 -6.31 -6.37 9.25
C ARG A 233 -6.82 -7.20 10.42
N PHE A 234 -5.99 -7.43 11.43
CA PHE A 234 -6.41 -8.12 12.65
C PHE A 234 -7.40 -7.27 13.46
N ALA A 235 -7.18 -5.96 13.56
CA ALA A 235 -8.10 -5.05 14.24
C ALA A 235 -9.49 -5.00 13.58
N GLY A 236 -9.54 -5.01 12.24
CA GLY A 236 -10.77 -5.00 11.46
C GLY A 236 -11.35 -6.39 11.16
N GLY A 237 -10.69 -7.47 11.55
CA GLY A 237 -11.01 -8.83 11.18
C GLY A 237 -12.12 -9.49 11.99
N ASP A 238 -12.19 -10.82 11.91
CA ASP A 238 -13.13 -11.63 12.67
C ASP A 238 -12.78 -11.69 14.19
N ALA A 239 -13.55 -12.42 14.97
CA ALA A 239 -13.35 -12.53 16.41
C ALA A 239 -12.00 -13.15 16.80
N ALA A 240 -11.49 -14.11 16.01
CA ALA A 240 -10.20 -14.75 16.27
C ALA A 240 -9.05 -13.78 15.97
N GLN A 241 -9.14 -13.04 14.87
CA GLN A 241 -8.16 -12.01 14.50
C GLN A 241 -8.13 -10.88 15.52
N LYS A 242 -9.30 -10.39 15.97
CA LYS A 242 -9.39 -9.38 17.03
C LYS A 242 -8.78 -9.85 18.35
N ALA A 243 -8.99 -11.12 18.73
CA ALA A 243 -8.37 -11.70 19.93
C ALA A 243 -6.83 -11.72 19.83
N ILE A 244 -6.25 -11.92 18.64
CA ILE A 244 -4.81 -11.77 18.39
C ILE A 244 -4.39 -10.32 18.52
N PHE A 245 -5.13 -9.38 17.90
CA PHE A 245 -4.85 -7.94 17.99
C PHE A 245 -4.82 -7.44 19.44
N ASP A 246 -5.74 -7.91 20.27
CA ASP A 246 -5.85 -7.53 21.68
C ASP A 246 -4.62 -7.90 22.51
N GLN A 247 -3.84 -8.91 22.09
CA GLN A 247 -2.57 -9.30 22.73
C GLN A 247 -1.39 -8.42 22.30
N ILE A 248 -1.55 -7.58 21.27
CA ILE A 248 -0.46 -6.81 20.66
C ILE A 248 -0.44 -5.38 21.17
N GLY A 249 0.72 -4.95 21.68
CA GLY A 249 1.01 -3.54 21.90
C GLY A 249 1.78 -2.95 20.73
N VAL A 250 1.57 -1.67 20.46
CA VAL A 250 2.18 -0.93 19.35
C VAL A 250 3.12 0.15 19.89
N ILE A 251 4.29 0.27 19.26
CA ILE A 251 5.19 1.41 19.42
C ILE A 251 5.46 1.95 18.02
N PHE A 252 5.18 3.24 17.83
CA PHE A 252 5.67 4.00 16.68
C PHE A 252 7.07 4.51 17.02
N PRO A 253 8.15 4.02 16.36
CA PRO A 253 9.51 4.39 16.72
C PRO A 253 9.86 5.84 16.35
N ASP A 254 10.93 6.37 16.98
CA ASP A 254 11.60 7.63 16.65
C ASP A 254 10.70 8.89 16.73
N GLN A 255 9.66 8.89 17.59
CA GLN A 255 8.70 10.01 17.67
C GLN A 255 9.33 11.33 18.12
N ASP A 256 10.39 11.28 18.96
CA ASP A 256 11.17 12.44 19.37
C ASP A 256 12.30 12.77 18.38
N GLY A 257 12.49 11.96 17.34
CA GLY A 257 13.53 12.09 16.32
C GLY A 257 12.96 12.36 14.92
N ALA A 258 13.40 11.58 13.94
CA ALA A 258 12.98 11.69 12.54
C ALA A 258 11.50 11.37 12.30
N GLY A 259 10.92 10.55 13.15
CA GLY A 259 9.60 9.98 13.00
C GLY A 259 9.67 8.51 12.58
N THR A 260 8.52 7.84 12.61
CA THR A 260 8.42 6.45 12.21
C THR A 260 8.61 6.30 10.71
N HIS A 261 9.46 5.33 10.30
CA HIS A 261 9.70 5.00 8.89
C HIS A 261 8.38 4.77 8.13
N VAL A 262 8.20 5.52 7.04
CA VAL A 262 7.08 5.43 6.12
C VAL A 262 7.58 4.97 4.76
N ASN A 263 6.84 4.05 4.15
CA ASN A 263 7.08 3.59 2.79
C ASN A 263 5.80 3.71 1.96
N ILE A 264 5.89 3.59 0.64
CA ILE A 264 4.81 3.90 -0.29
C ILE A 264 4.45 2.69 -1.18
N SER A 265 3.20 2.64 -1.63
CA SER A 265 2.87 2.12 -2.96
C SER A 265 2.85 3.31 -3.90
N GLY A 266 3.36 3.15 -5.10
CA GLY A 266 3.41 4.26 -6.04
C GLY A 266 3.30 3.82 -7.48
N ALA A 267 3.10 4.79 -8.36
CA ALA A 267 2.97 4.58 -9.79
C ALA A 267 3.76 5.62 -10.58
N GLY A 268 4.19 5.21 -11.78
CA GLY A 268 4.79 6.08 -12.78
C GLY A 268 4.28 5.77 -14.18
N VAL A 269 4.31 6.77 -15.06
CA VAL A 269 4.00 6.59 -16.48
C VAL A 269 5.17 5.93 -17.17
N VAL A 270 4.91 4.89 -17.96
CA VAL A 270 5.93 4.17 -18.72
C VAL A 270 6.49 5.06 -19.84
N LYS A 271 7.80 4.96 -20.08
CA LYS A 271 8.53 5.85 -21.00
C LYS A 271 7.94 5.93 -22.40
N HIS A 272 7.49 4.82 -22.92
CA HIS A 272 6.92 4.69 -24.26
C HIS A 272 5.42 4.41 -24.23
N ALA A 273 4.73 4.86 -23.18
CA ALA A 273 3.29 4.67 -23.00
C ALA A 273 2.49 5.06 -24.25
N PRO A 274 1.80 4.13 -24.93
CA PRO A 274 1.01 4.43 -26.11
C PRO A 274 -0.20 5.32 -25.80
N ASN A 275 -0.77 5.21 -24.60
CA ASN A 275 -1.92 5.97 -24.15
C ASN A 275 -1.54 7.00 -23.06
N ARG A 276 -0.45 7.75 -23.28
CA ARG A 276 0.14 8.64 -22.26
C ARG A 276 -0.85 9.62 -21.62
N GLU A 277 -1.73 10.24 -22.39
CA GLU A 277 -2.72 11.19 -21.84
C GLU A 277 -3.71 10.50 -20.90
N ASN A 278 -4.18 9.31 -21.24
CA ASN A 278 -5.04 8.50 -20.39
C ASN A 278 -4.29 7.99 -19.16
N ALA A 279 -3.00 7.68 -19.29
CA ALA A 279 -2.13 7.31 -18.17
C ALA A 279 -2.00 8.45 -17.15
N VAL A 280 -1.81 9.69 -17.60
CA VAL A 280 -1.75 10.85 -16.69
C VAL A 280 -3.10 11.08 -16.01
N LYS A 281 -4.22 11.02 -16.72
CA LYS A 281 -5.57 11.13 -16.15
C LYS A 281 -5.82 10.04 -15.10
N PHE A 282 -5.36 8.80 -15.37
CA PHE A 282 -5.49 7.71 -14.43
C PHE A 282 -4.63 7.95 -13.17
N LEU A 283 -3.41 8.42 -13.34
CA LEU A 283 -2.52 8.73 -12.22
C LEU A 283 -3.10 9.86 -11.34
N GLU A 284 -3.68 10.92 -11.95
CA GLU A 284 -4.38 11.99 -11.25
C GLU A 284 -5.62 11.47 -10.50
N TYR A 285 -6.40 10.58 -11.13
CA TYR A 285 -7.54 9.93 -10.49
C TYR A 285 -7.11 9.13 -9.27
N LEU A 286 -6.01 8.35 -9.34
CA LEU A 286 -5.49 7.55 -8.22
C LEU A 286 -5.13 8.40 -6.98
N THR A 287 -4.93 9.70 -7.16
CA THR A 287 -4.69 10.65 -6.07
C THR A 287 -5.94 11.42 -5.64
N SER A 288 -7.11 11.16 -6.24
CA SER A 288 -8.38 11.77 -5.85
C SER A 288 -8.88 11.23 -4.51
N GLU A 289 -9.79 11.96 -3.86
CA GLU A 289 -10.39 11.52 -2.60
C GLU A 289 -11.10 10.16 -2.75
N SER A 290 -11.86 9.95 -3.84
CA SER A 290 -12.55 8.69 -4.08
C SER A 290 -11.56 7.52 -4.20
N ALA A 291 -10.51 7.66 -5.00
CA ALA A 291 -9.49 6.63 -5.19
C ALA A 291 -8.72 6.33 -3.89
N GLN A 292 -8.38 7.36 -3.13
CA GLN A 292 -7.64 7.21 -1.87
C GLN A 292 -8.45 6.46 -0.80
N ARG A 293 -9.79 6.54 -0.84
CA ARG A 293 -10.66 5.73 0.01
C ARG A 293 -10.56 4.23 -0.32
N TYR A 294 -10.46 3.85 -1.60
CA TYR A 294 -10.24 2.44 -1.97
C TYR A 294 -8.94 1.89 -1.39
N PHE A 295 -7.84 2.67 -1.40
CA PHE A 295 -6.59 2.26 -0.76
C PHE A 295 -6.73 2.15 0.77
N ALA A 296 -7.38 3.13 1.40
CA ALA A 296 -7.58 3.13 2.84
C ALA A 296 -8.51 1.99 3.28
N ASP A 297 -9.71 1.89 2.70
CA ASP A 297 -10.74 0.95 3.15
C ASP A 297 -10.44 -0.49 2.69
N GLY A 298 -9.93 -0.66 1.48
CA GLY A 298 -9.65 -1.97 0.90
C GLY A 298 -8.40 -2.64 1.46
N ASN A 299 -7.36 -1.87 1.77
CA ASN A 299 -6.05 -2.42 2.13
C ASN A 299 -5.52 -1.98 3.50
N ASN A 300 -6.26 -1.15 4.24
CA ASN A 300 -5.84 -0.58 5.53
C ASN A 300 -4.52 0.21 5.39
N GLU A 301 -4.34 0.93 4.28
CA GLU A 301 -3.19 1.80 4.06
C GLU A 301 -3.54 3.25 4.41
N TYR A 302 -2.55 4.06 4.74
CA TYR A 302 -2.77 5.50 4.88
C TYR A 302 -2.82 6.15 3.49
N PRO A 303 -3.73 7.11 3.26
CA PRO A 303 -3.70 7.92 2.03
C PRO A 303 -2.35 8.61 1.85
N ALA A 304 -1.86 8.68 0.61
CA ALA A 304 -0.69 9.50 0.28
C ALA A 304 -1.07 10.97 0.01
N ALA A 305 -2.29 11.20 -0.45
CA ALA A 305 -2.80 12.55 -0.71
C ALA A 305 -3.08 13.30 0.60
N THR A 306 -2.71 14.58 0.63
CA THR A 306 -2.86 15.45 1.79
C THR A 306 -4.32 15.65 2.21
N GLY A 307 -4.56 15.80 3.52
CA GLY A 307 -5.87 16.15 4.08
C GLY A 307 -6.88 15.00 4.19
N LEU A 308 -6.52 13.79 3.76
CA LEU A 308 -7.38 12.61 3.83
C LEU A 308 -7.07 11.76 5.07
N LYS A 309 -8.09 11.06 5.56
CA LYS A 309 -7.97 10.19 6.74
C LYS A 309 -7.82 8.72 6.32
N ALA A 310 -7.12 7.97 7.14
CA ALA A 310 -7.10 6.51 7.08
C ALA A 310 -8.47 5.92 7.51
N ASN A 311 -8.66 4.62 7.29
CA ASN A 311 -9.85 3.93 7.81
C ASN A 311 -9.76 3.69 9.34
N SER A 312 -10.89 3.33 9.92
CA SER A 312 -11.00 3.12 11.37
C SER A 312 -10.08 2.02 11.92
N ALA A 313 -9.81 0.96 11.15
CA ALA A 313 -8.93 -0.12 11.59
C ALA A 313 -7.47 0.35 11.76
N VAL A 314 -6.99 1.19 10.83
CA VAL A 314 -5.66 1.80 10.94
C VAL A 314 -5.62 2.85 12.05
N GLU A 315 -6.68 3.63 12.21
CA GLU A 315 -6.79 4.64 13.29
C GLU A 315 -6.71 4.03 14.69
N THR A 316 -7.16 2.76 14.87
CA THR A 316 -7.01 2.05 16.16
C THR A 316 -5.57 1.84 16.61
N LEU A 317 -4.61 1.89 15.67
CA LEU A 317 -3.18 1.76 15.99
C LEU A 317 -2.62 3.01 16.68
N GLY A 318 -3.32 4.15 16.58
CA GLY A 318 -2.91 5.44 17.13
C GLY A 318 -2.33 6.38 16.08
N SER A 319 -2.06 7.61 16.52
CA SER A 319 -1.39 8.63 15.69
C SER A 319 0.12 8.59 15.87
N PHE A 320 0.85 9.05 14.87
CA PHE A 320 2.31 9.10 14.90
C PHE A 320 2.84 10.25 14.05
N LYS A 321 4.08 10.65 14.33
CA LYS A 321 4.88 11.53 13.47
C LYS A 321 5.54 10.66 12.40
N PRO A 322 5.20 10.82 11.11
CA PRO A 322 5.87 10.11 10.03
C PRO A 322 7.28 10.68 9.79
N ASP A 323 8.20 9.80 9.39
CA ASP A 323 9.45 10.23 8.80
C ASP A 323 9.17 10.86 7.42
N THR A 324 9.75 12.02 7.16
CA THR A 324 9.59 12.77 5.91
C THR A 324 10.80 12.63 4.98
N LEU A 325 11.65 11.62 5.18
CA LEU A 325 12.69 11.25 4.23
C LEU A 325 12.06 11.02 2.86
N ASN A 326 12.64 11.64 1.80
CA ASN A 326 12.11 11.40 0.47
C ASN A 326 12.24 9.92 0.10
N ALA A 327 11.17 9.34 -0.41
CA ALA A 327 11.11 7.91 -0.76
C ALA A 327 12.18 7.50 -1.80
N ALA A 328 12.67 8.44 -2.63
CA ALA A 328 13.79 8.19 -3.53
C ALA A 328 15.08 7.84 -2.78
N GLU A 329 15.32 8.42 -1.60
CA GLU A 329 16.50 8.11 -0.80
C GLU A 329 16.45 6.66 -0.26
N ILE A 330 15.28 6.16 0.06
CA ILE A 330 15.08 4.75 0.42
C ILE A 330 15.52 3.84 -0.73
N GLY A 331 15.13 4.19 -1.96
CA GLY A 331 15.52 3.46 -3.16
C GLY A 331 17.03 3.44 -3.37
N ARG A 332 17.66 4.61 -3.37
CA ARG A 332 19.11 4.78 -3.64
C ARG A 332 20.00 3.99 -2.69
N ASN A 333 19.57 3.79 -1.45
CA ASN A 333 20.35 3.09 -0.43
C ASN A 333 20.09 1.57 -0.39
N GLN A 334 19.22 1.00 -1.25
CA GLN A 334 18.87 -0.42 -1.20
C GLN A 334 20.06 -1.35 -1.42
N ALA A 335 20.89 -1.06 -2.42
CA ALA A 335 22.05 -1.91 -2.73
C ALA A 335 23.05 -1.95 -1.56
N GLU A 336 23.23 -0.84 -0.86
CA GLU A 336 24.08 -0.80 0.34
C GLU A 336 23.41 -1.54 1.51
N ALA A 337 22.12 -1.35 1.74
CA ALA A 337 21.38 -2.05 2.80
C ALA A 337 21.47 -3.58 2.65
N VAL A 338 21.38 -4.12 1.45
CA VAL A 338 21.55 -5.57 1.20
C VAL A 338 22.95 -6.03 1.63
N LYS A 339 24.01 -5.32 1.27
CA LYS A 339 25.39 -5.65 1.67
C LYS A 339 25.56 -5.58 3.21
N LEU A 340 24.91 -4.59 3.85
CA LEU A 340 24.95 -4.46 5.30
C LEU A 340 24.27 -5.63 6.01
N PHE A 341 23.14 -6.11 5.50
CA PHE A 341 22.48 -7.30 6.02
C PHE A 341 23.35 -8.54 5.90
N ASP A 342 24.01 -8.76 4.76
CA ASP A 342 24.94 -9.87 4.56
C ASP A 342 26.08 -9.81 5.60
N ARG A 343 26.71 -8.63 5.77
CA ARG A 343 27.78 -8.44 6.76
C ARG A 343 27.31 -8.58 8.22
N ALA A 344 26.05 -8.27 8.48
CA ALA A 344 25.45 -8.45 9.81
C ALA A 344 25.04 -9.90 10.10
N GLY A 345 24.97 -10.77 9.09
CA GLY A 345 24.46 -12.13 9.22
C GLY A 345 22.96 -12.22 9.40
N TRP A 346 22.24 -11.23 8.91
CA TRP A 346 20.76 -11.26 8.89
C TRP A 346 20.30 -12.01 7.62
N ASN A 347 19.99 -13.27 7.75
CA ASN A 347 19.62 -14.18 6.63
C ASN A 347 18.10 -14.32 6.46
#